data_eae721d6cb67df4039e642c4dd8127e8
#
_entry.id   eae721d6cb67df4039e642c4dd8127e8
#
_cell.length_a   1.000
_cell.length_b   1.000
_cell.length_c   1.000
_cell.angle_alpha   90.00
_cell.angle_beta   90.00
_cell.angle_gamma   90.00
#
_symmetry.space_group_name_H-M   'P 1'
#
loop_
_entity.id
_entity.type
_entity.pdbx_description
1 polymer ?
#
loop_
_entity_poly.entity_id
_entity_poly.type
_entity_poly.pdbx_seq_one_letter_code
_entity_poly.pdbx_strand_id
1 'polypeptide(L)'
;MPATLQPARSLGATGVSVPLIGYGTAPLGKKEVSREDAVRCLNAAIDRGITYLDTSPDYGSEPHIGEVMRTRRNEVFLATKVNKRSRDGALDDLHQSLEKLQTDHVDLIQLHAVNTWADLEQVLAPDGALAGLEQARQEGLVRFIGITGHARPEILADALTRYRFDTVLCALGMADHLVSAPDIFLLPQAIESKAGVIAMKVLGHGHFPDAELALRYSLGLPGVSLAIVGMASPQEIDQIVSIAATYRPLEEHEEARLIEQVRPLIEQDAQASQKGQGDLFWLHDTTVMGWQKKDEPVLVAY
;
A
#
# COMPACT_ATOMS: atom_id res chain seq x y z
N MET A 1 26.82 -9.73 -7.66
CA MET A 1 26.01 -10.75 -8.34
C MET A 1 24.68 -10.11 -8.67
N PRO A 2 24.09 -10.28 -9.86
CA PRO A 2 22.73 -9.78 -10.09
C PRO A 2 21.82 -10.47 -9.09
N ALA A 3 20.92 -9.70 -8.49
CA ALA A 3 19.97 -10.18 -7.49
C ALA A 3 19.11 -11.29 -8.09
N THR A 4 19.03 -12.38 -7.37
CA THR A 4 18.18 -13.51 -7.67
C THR A 4 16.74 -13.01 -7.87
N LEU A 5 16.07 -13.44 -8.94
CA LEU A 5 14.65 -13.18 -9.14
C LEU A 5 13.89 -13.44 -7.84
N GLN A 6 13.17 -12.42 -7.35
CA GLN A 6 12.34 -12.58 -6.17
C GLN A 6 11.24 -13.61 -6.48
N PRO A 7 10.82 -14.41 -5.49
CA PRO A 7 9.63 -15.23 -5.62
C PRO A 7 8.45 -14.32 -6.04
N ALA A 8 7.61 -14.81 -6.94
CA ALA A 8 6.47 -14.07 -7.45
C ALA A 8 5.15 -14.75 -7.08
N ARG A 9 4.09 -13.95 -6.92
CA ARG A 9 2.73 -14.43 -6.62
C ARG A 9 1.72 -13.79 -7.59
N SER A 10 0.59 -14.46 -7.77
CA SER A 10 -0.53 -13.88 -8.51
C SER A 10 -1.11 -12.70 -7.73
N LEU A 11 -1.39 -11.60 -8.43
CA LEU A 11 -2.11 -10.46 -7.88
C LEU A 11 -3.62 -10.72 -7.98
N GLY A 12 -4.17 -11.46 -7.02
CA GLY A 12 -5.56 -11.87 -7.06
C GLY A 12 -5.96 -12.54 -8.37
N ALA A 13 -7.11 -12.17 -8.92
CA ALA A 13 -7.64 -12.67 -10.19
C ALA A 13 -7.23 -11.82 -11.42
N THR A 14 -6.28 -10.89 -11.30
CA THR A 14 -5.83 -9.99 -12.38
C THR A 14 -5.12 -10.71 -13.54
N GLY A 15 -4.62 -11.92 -13.29
CA GLY A 15 -3.74 -12.63 -14.22
C GLY A 15 -2.29 -12.12 -14.23
N VAL A 16 -1.97 -11.14 -13.41
CA VAL A 16 -0.60 -10.58 -13.30
C VAL A 16 0.16 -11.29 -12.19
N SER A 17 1.43 -11.60 -12.45
CA SER A 17 2.38 -12.06 -11.44
C SER A 17 3.22 -10.88 -10.96
N VAL A 18 3.34 -10.72 -9.63
CA VAL A 18 4.08 -9.62 -8.99
C VAL A 18 5.14 -10.17 -8.05
N PRO A 19 6.28 -9.47 -7.85
CA PRO A 19 7.28 -9.86 -6.86
C PRO A 19 6.71 -9.77 -5.45
N LEU A 20 7.30 -10.47 -4.48
CA LEU A 20 6.87 -10.40 -3.07
C LEU A 20 6.96 -9.00 -2.48
N ILE A 21 7.88 -8.18 -2.97
CA ILE A 21 8.10 -6.79 -2.53
C ILE A 21 7.76 -5.83 -3.65
N GLY A 22 6.91 -4.86 -3.35
CA GLY A 22 6.68 -3.66 -4.13
C GLY A 22 7.36 -2.45 -3.50
N TYR A 23 7.62 -1.42 -4.28
CA TYR A 23 8.21 -0.17 -3.82
C TYR A 23 7.13 0.85 -3.46
N GLY A 24 6.97 1.15 -2.18
CA GLY A 24 6.19 2.29 -1.69
C GLY A 24 7.01 3.57 -1.83
N THR A 25 6.65 4.44 -2.76
CA THR A 25 7.52 5.57 -3.17
C THR A 25 7.34 6.85 -2.34
N ALA A 26 6.49 6.84 -1.31
CA ALA A 26 6.29 8.01 -0.44
C ALA A 26 7.59 8.61 0.14
N PRO A 27 8.61 7.83 0.57
CA PRO A 27 9.88 8.40 1.03
C PRO A 27 10.61 9.22 -0.02
N LEU A 28 10.47 8.89 -1.30
CA LEU A 28 11.17 9.56 -2.40
C LEU A 28 10.61 10.96 -2.73
N GLY A 29 9.41 11.29 -2.28
CA GLY A 29 8.83 12.62 -2.45
C GLY A 29 9.11 13.58 -1.31
N LYS A 30 9.84 13.15 -0.27
CA LYS A 30 10.23 14.02 0.83
C LYS A 30 11.29 15.04 0.38
N LYS A 31 11.25 16.24 0.97
CA LYS A 31 12.16 17.36 0.63
C LYS A 31 13.65 17.06 0.83
N GLU A 32 13.95 16.11 1.73
CA GLU A 32 15.29 15.68 2.08
C GLU A 32 15.90 14.73 1.02
N VAL A 33 15.08 14.17 0.13
CA VAL A 33 15.52 13.27 -0.95
C VAL A 33 15.68 14.08 -2.23
N SER A 34 16.91 14.13 -2.75
CA SER A 34 17.17 14.82 -4.02
C SER A 34 16.53 14.03 -5.18
N ARG A 35 16.28 14.76 -6.28
CA ARG A 35 15.76 14.13 -7.52
C ARG A 35 16.69 13.02 -8.01
N GLU A 36 17.99 13.29 -8.00
CA GLU A 36 19.01 12.35 -8.45
C GLU A 36 19.03 11.09 -7.57
N ASP A 37 18.87 11.25 -6.26
CA ASP A 37 18.80 10.12 -5.32
C ASP A 37 17.51 9.31 -5.52
N ALA A 38 16.38 9.97 -5.72
CA ALA A 38 15.11 9.30 -5.99
C ALA A 38 15.17 8.46 -7.28
N VAL A 39 15.67 9.03 -8.36
CA VAL A 39 15.86 8.33 -9.66
C VAL A 39 16.86 7.17 -9.52
N ARG A 40 17.95 7.37 -8.76
CA ARG A 40 18.93 6.30 -8.49
C ARG A 40 18.28 5.14 -7.70
N CYS A 41 17.47 5.43 -6.69
CA CYS A 41 16.77 4.41 -5.92
C CYS A 41 15.75 3.65 -6.78
N LEU A 42 14.96 4.34 -7.60
CA LEU A 42 13.99 3.72 -8.51
C LEU A 42 14.68 2.76 -9.48
N ASN A 43 15.75 3.19 -10.15
CA ASN A 43 16.52 2.34 -11.05
C ASN A 43 17.13 1.14 -10.30
N ALA A 44 17.72 1.38 -9.13
CA ALA A 44 18.28 0.31 -8.31
C ALA A 44 17.25 -0.74 -7.90
N ALA A 45 16.01 -0.33 -7.57
CA ALA A 45 14.93 -1.22 -7.23
C ALA A 45 14.50 -2.09 -8.41
N ILE A 46 14.29 -1.47 -9.59
CA ILE A 46 13.90 -2.20 -10.81
C ILE A 46 14.99 -3.19 -11.21
N ASP A 47 16.27 -2.80 -11.17
CA ASP A 47 17.42 -3.66 -11.48
C ASP A 47 17.53 -4.88 -10.54
N ARG A 48 16.95 -4.79 -9.33
CA ARG A 48 16.87 -5.86 -8.33
C ARG A 48 15.55 -6.65 -8.37
N GLY A 49 14.71 -6.41 -9.38
CA GLY A 49 13.46 -7.13 -9.59
C GLY A 49 12.27 -6.61 -8.76
N ILE A 50 12.37 -5.43 -8.13
CA ILE A 50 11.21 -4.74 -7.56
C ILE A 50 10.49 -4.01 -8.68
N THR A 51 9.61 -4.71 -9.37
CA THR A 51 8.91 -4.21 -10.56
C THR A 51 7.50 -3.69 -10.27
N TYR A 52 7.00 -3.79 -9.05
CA TYR A 52 5.76 -3.17 -8.61
C TYR A 52 6.08 -1.84 -7.91
N LEU A 53 5.62 -0.72 -8.50
CA LEU A 53 5.80 0.63 -7.94
C LEU A 53 4.45 1.18 -7.49
N ASP A 54 4.34 1.59 -6.23
CA ASP A 54 3.16 2.23 -5.66
C ASP A 54 3.44 3.69 -5.31
N THR A 55 2.63 4.58 -5.85
CA THR A 55 2.70 6.02 -5.60
C THR A 55 1.32 6.62 -5.31
N SER A 56 1.24 7.94 -5.16
CA SER A 56 0.03 8.73 -4.98
C SER A 56 0.30 10.21 -5.34
N PRO A 57 -0.72 10.97 -5.79
CA PRO A 57 -0.58 12.40 -6.11
C PRO A 57 0.00 13.25 -4.97
N ASP A 58 -0.29 12.88 -3.73
CA ASP A 58 0.11 13.58 -2.52
C ASP A 58 1.48 13.17 -1.95
N TYR A 59 2.14 12.15 -2.53
CA TYR A 59 3.47 11.72 -2.07
C TYR A 59 4.59 12.63 -2.57
N GLY A 60 4.39 13.36 -3.68
CA GLY A 60 5.43 14.17 -4.30
C GLY A 60 6.45 13.37 -5.13
N SER A 61 6.33 12.05 -5.19
CA SER A 61 7.26 11.17 -5.90
C SER A 61 6.94 10.94 -7.38
N GLU A 62 5.72 11.25 -7.85
CA GLU A 62 5.30 11.02 -9.23
C GLU A 62 6.23 11.65 -10.29
N PRO A 63 6.75 12.89 -10.13
CA PRO A 63 7.69 13.45 -11.11
C PRO A 63 9.02 12.68 -11.21
N HIS A 64 9.50 12.12 -10.11
CA HIS A 64 10.73 11.30 -10.08
C HIS A 64 10.50 9.97 -10.79
N ILE A 65 9.33 9.34 -10.55
CA ILE A 65 8.92 8.13 -11.24
C ILE A 65 8.78 8.40 -12.74
N GLY A 66 8.14 9.52 -13.13
CA GLY A 66 7.96 9.91 -14.53
C GLY A 66 9.27 9.98 -15.31
N GLU A 67 10.34 10.44 -14.69
CA GLU A 67 11.65 10.46 -15.31
C GLU A 67 12.16 9.05 -15.68
N VAL A 68 11.95 8.08 -14.79
CA VAL A 68 12.33 6.68 -15.02
C VAL A 68 11.37 6.02 -16.03
N MET A 69 10.09 6.37 -16.03
CA MET A 69 9.09 5.81 -16.94
C MET A 69 9.37 6.13 -18.41
N ARG A 70 10.07 7.20 -18.73
CA ARG A 70 10.46 7.51 -20.12
C ARG A 70 11.18 6.36 -20.83
N THR A 71 11.91 5.55 -20.07
CA THR A 71 12.75 4.49 -20.63
C THR A 71 12.40 3.10 -20.11
N ARG A 72 11.73 3.00 -18.95
CA ARG A 72 11.52 1.73 -18.25
C ARG A 72 10.05 1.40 -17.97
N ARG A 73 9.08 2.11 -18.58
CA ARG A 73 7.63 1.89 -18.33
C ARG A 73 7.20 0.42 -18.49
N ASN A 74 7.74 -0.26 -19.50
CA ASN A 74 7.39 -1.64 -19.81
C ASN A 74 8.02 -2.68 -18.85
N GLU A 75 8.91 -2.25 -17.96
CA GLU A 75 9.55 -3.13 -17.00
C GLU A 75 8.76 -3.20 -15.67
N VAL A 76 7.78 -2.31 -15.47
CA VAL A 76 7.13 -2.13 -14.18
C VAL A 76 5.61 -2.25 -14.26
N PHE A 77 5.02 -2.74 -13.17
CA PHE A 77 3.62 -2.58 -12.84
C PHE A 77 3.46 -1.29 -12.02
N LEU A 78 2.81 -0.28 -12.58
CA LEU A 78 2.71 1.04 -12.01
C LEU A 78 1.34 1.26 -11.39
N ALA A 79 1.30 1.55 -10.09
CA ALA A 79 0.11 1.83 -9.31
C ALA A 79 0.13 3.26 -8.77
N THR A 80 -0.96 4.01 -8.95
CA THR A 80 -1.20 5.30 -8.29
C THR A 80 -2.59 5.35 -7.68
N LYS A 81 -3.01 6.51 -7.16
CA LYS A 81 -4.25 6.66 -6.41
C LYS A 81 -5.00 7.91 -6.81
N VAL A 82 -6.28 8.00 -6.42
CA VAL A 82 -7.08 9.24 -6.49
C VAL A 82 -7.54 9.61 -5.08
N ASN A 83 -7.42 10.90 -4.74
CA ASN A 83 -7.78 11.43 -3.42
C ASN A 83 -9.18 12.05 -3.41
N LYS A 84 -9.62 12.59 -4.54
CA LYS A 84 -10.95 13.19 -4.68
C LYS A 84 -12.02 12.11 -4.73
N ARG A 85 -13.18 12.39 -4.14
CA ARG A 85 -14.28 11.44 -3.96
C ARG A 85 -15.35 11.51 -5.05
N SER A 86 -15.40 12.57 -5.85
CA SER A 86 -16.32 12.72 -6.98
C SER A 86 -15.75 12.10 -8.25
N ARG A 87 -16.61 11.77 -9.20
CA ARG A 87 -16.28 11.24 -10.54
C ARG A 87 -15.27 12.13 -11.26
N ASP A 88 -15.62 13.40 -11.47
CA ASP A 88 -14.80 14.34 -12.22
C ASP A 88 -13.49 14.63 -11.47
N GLY A 89 -13.55 14.72 -10.15
CA GLY A 89 -12.35 14.87 -9.32
C GLY A 89 -11.38 13.72 -9.44
N ALA A 90 -11.87 12.48 -9.47
CA ALA A 90 -11.02 11.31 -9.66
C ALA A 90 -10.36 11.27 -11.05
N LEU A 91 -11.08 11.67 -12.10
CA LEU A 91 -10.52 11.81 -13.44
C LEU A 91 -9.45 12.90 -13.49
N ASP A 92 -9.69 14.05 -12.84
CA ASP A 92 -8.69 15.13 -12.75
C ASP A 92 -7.41 14.66 -12.04
N ASP A 93 -7.53 13.94 -10.91
CA ASP A 93 -6.40 13.39 -10.19
C ASP A 93 -5.61 12.42 -11.08
N LEU A 94 -6.30 11.52 -11.79
CA LEU A 94 -5.66 10.59 -12.71
C LEU A 94 -4.92 11.29 -13.85
N HIS A 95 -5.55 12.26 -14.53
CA HIS A 95 -4.90 12.99 -15.62
C HIS A 95 -3.65 13.72 -15.15
N GLN A 96 -3.71 14.38 -13.97
CA GLN A 96 -2.54 15.03 -13.38
C GLN A 96 -1.43 14.03 -13.03
N SER A 97 -1.81 12.83 -12.55
CA SER A 97 -0.84 11.76 -12.27
C SER A 97 -0.19 11.26 -13.55
N LEU A 98 -0.95 11.01 -14.62
CA LEU A 98 -0.41 10.57 -15.92
C LEU A 98 0.60 11.59 -16.49
N GLU A 99 0.28 12.90 -16.39
CA GLU A 99 1.20 13.96 -16.79
C GLU A 99 2.51 13.92 -16.00
N LYS A 100 2.45 13.85 -14.65
CA LYS A 100 3.63 13.79 -13.79
C LYS A 100 4.43 12.50 -13.98
N LEU A 101 3.74 11.38 -14.15
CA LEU A 101 4.32 10.05 -14.40
C LEU A 101 4.86 9.89 -15.82
N GLN A 102 4.58 10.84 -16.72
CA GLN A 102 5.04 10.85 -18.11
C GLN A 102 4.71 9.54 -18.86
N THR A 103 3.48 9.06 -18.68
CA THR A 103 2.94 7.86 -19.29
C THR A 103 1.50 8.07 -19.72
N ASP A 104 1.03 7.32 -20.69
CA ASP A 104 -0.34 7.35 -21.18
C ASP A 104 -1.31 6.47 -20.38
N HIS A 105 -0.80 5.58 -19.55
CA HIS A 105 -1.62 4.72 -18.70
C HIS A 105 -0.88 4.28 -17.43
N VAL A 106 -1.64 3.87 -16.42
CA VAL A 106 -1.15 3.13 -15.26
C VAL A 106 -1.75 1.71 -15.24
N ASP A 107 -1.07 0.77 -14.58
CA ASP A 107 -1.61 -0.58 -14.45
C ASP A 107 -2.74 -0.64 -13.42
N LEU A 108 -2.59 0.06 -12.30
CA LEU A 108 -3.58 0.07 -11.23
C LEU A 108 -3.85 1.49 -10.76
N ILE A 109 -5.13 1.83 -10.67
CA ILE A 109 -5.62 3.04 -10.00
C ILE A 109 -6.41 2.66 -8.76
N GLN A 110 -6.21 3.37 -7.63
CA GLN A 110 -6.79 3.00 -6.36
C GLN A 110 -7.58 4.16 -5.74
N LEU A 111 -8.76 3.88 -5.19
CA LEU A 111 -9.47 4.79 -4.28
C LEU A 111 -8.65 4.94 -3.00
N HIS A 112 -8.09 6.11 -2.74
CA HIS A 112 -7.10 6.31 -1.67
C HIS A 112 -7.78 6.49 -0.32
N ALA A 113 -7.31 5.74 0.69
CA ALA A 113 -7.61 5.93 2.10
C ALA A 113 -9.11 6.06 2.39
N VAL A 114 -9.90 5.06 1.97
CA VAL A 114 -11.32 4.94 2.31
C VAL A 114 -11.41 4.41 3.75
N ASN A 115 -11.39 5.33 4.72
CA ASN A 115 -11.24 5.02 6.14
C ASN A 115 -12.52 5.23 6.94
N THR A 116 -13.58 5.83 6.35
CA THR A 116 -14.87 6.05 6.99
C THR A 116 -16.01 5.49 6.14
N TRP A 117 -17.13 5.15 6.79
CA TRP A 117 -18.36 4.76 6.08
C TRP A 117 -18.85 5.87 5.14
N ALA A 118 -18.70 7.13 5.55
CA ALA A 118 -19.05 8.28 4.70
C ALA A 118 -18.18 8.35 3.44
N ASP A 119 -16.88 8.09 3.54
CA ASP A 119 -16.00 7.97 2.37
C ASP A 119 -16.47 6.84 1.44
N LEU A 120 -16.78 5.67 2.01
CA LEU A 120 -17.22 4.52 1.22
C LEU A 120 -18.50 4.84 0.45
N GLU A 121 -19.51 5.40 1.12
CA GLU A 121 -20.75 5.81 0.46
C GLU A 121 -20.50 6.83 -0.65
N GLN A 122 -19.62 7.80 -0.40
CA GLN A 122 -19.32 8.85 -1.37
C GLN A 122 -18.57 8.31 -2.61
N VAL A 123 -17.56 7.46 -2.42
CA VAL A 123 -16.80 6.93 -3.57
C VAL A 123 -17.59 5.94 -4.41
N LEU A 124 -18.57 5.24 -3.81
CA LEU A 124 -19.45 4.27 -4.50
C LEU A 124 -20.75 4.92 -5.04
N ALA A 125 -21.02 6.19 -4.76
CA ALA A 125 -22.18 6.91 -5.31
C ALA A 125 -22.17 6.91 -6.85
N PRO A 126 -23.31 7.10 -7.52
CA PRO A 126 -23.39 7.14 -9.00
C PRO A 126 -22.49 8.20 -9.64
N ASP A 127 -22.24 9.31 -8.94
CA ASP A 127 -21.32 10.39 -9.31
C ASP A 127 -20.02 10.36 -8.50
N GLY A 128 -19.76 9.26 -7.79
CA GLY A 128 -18.58 9.04 -6.97
C GLY A 128 -17.32 8.71 -7.78
N ALA A 129 -16.20 8.65 -7.08
CA ALA A 129 -14.89 8.43 -7.69
C ALA A 129 -14.82 7.12 -8.48
N LEU A 130 -15.48 6.04 -8.01
CA LEU A 130 -15.49 4.76 -8.72
C LEU A 130 -16.04 4.88 -10.15
N ALA A 131 -17.09 5.67 -10.37
CA ALA A 131 -17.63 5.89 -11.70
C ALA A 131 -16.61 6.56 -12.64
N GLY A 132 -15.76 7.46 -12.12
CA GLY A 132 -14.64 8.04 -12.87
C GLY A 132 -13.57 7.02 -13.21
N LEU A 133 -13.22 6.13 -12.27
CA LEU A 133 -12.23 5.08 -12.51
C LEU A 133 -12.73 4.03 -13.51
N GLU A 134 -14.02 3.70 -13.51
CA GLU A 134 -14.61 2.80 -14.52
C GLU A 134 -14.58 3.44 -15.92
N GLN A 135 -14.84 4.75 -16.02
CA GLN A 135 -14.67 5.48 -17.26
C GLN A 135 -13.22 5.45 -17.74
N ALA A 136 -12.27 5.75 -16.86
CA ALA A 136 -10.83 5.70 -17.17
C ALA A 136 -10.39 4.30 -17.65
N ARG A 137 -10.96 3.24 -17.09
CA ARG A 137 -10.70 1.87 -17.53
C ARG A 137 -11.27 1.61 -18.94
N GLN A 138 -12.47 2.10 -19.24
CA GLN A 138 -13.05 1.99 -20.60
C GLN A 138 -12.24 2.77 -21.64
N GLU A 139 -11.65 3.89 -21.25
CA GLU A 139 -10.77 4.73 -22.09
C GLU A 139 -9.35 4.16 -22.24
N GLY A 140 -9.02 3.08 -21.50
CA GLY A 140 -7.71 2.43 -21.55
C GLY A 140 -6.62 3.15 -20.75
N LEU A 141 -6.96 4.16 -19.95
CA LEU A 141 -6.04 4.89 -19.10
C LEU A 141 -5.57 4.07 -17.89
N VAL A 142 -6.36 3.06 -17.47
CA VAL A 142 -6.06 2.16 -16.37
C VAL A 142 -6.49 0.72 -16.72
N ARG A 143 -5.75 -0.27 -16.21
CA ARG A 143 -6.09 -1.68 -16.43
C ARG A 143 -6.93 -2.25 -15.28
N PHE A 144 -6.58 -1.91 -14.06
CA PHE A 144 -7.16 -2.44 -12.84
C PHE A 144 -7.60 -1.33 -11.89
N ILE A 145 -8.63 -1.61 -11.08
CA ILE A 145 -9.18 -0.70 -10.08
C ILE A 145 -9.07 -1.33 -8.70
N GLY A 146 -8.45 -0.61 -7.76
CA GLY A 146 -8.28 -1.04 -6.37
C GLY A 146 -8.88 -0.07 -5.37
N ILE A 147 -8.86 -0.49 -4.11
CA ILE A 147 -9.27 0.33 -2.96
C ILE A 147 -8.20 0.26 -1.87
N THR A 148 -8.01 1.36 -1.13
CA THR A 148 -7.06 1.40 -0.01
C THR A 148 -7.69 1.95 1.25
N GLY A 149 -7.21 1.48 2.39
CA GLY A 149 -7.58 1.99 3.72
C GLY A 149 -6.58 1.57 4.79
N HIS A 150 -6.73 2.12 5.99
CA HIS A 150 -5.78 1.92 7.08
C HIS A 150 -6.44 1.24 8.30
N ALA A 151 -7.03 2.04 9.21
CA ALA A 151 -7.43 1.61 10.55
C ALA A 151 -8.74 0.80 10.64
N ARG A 152 -9.54 0.76 9.57
CA ARG A 152 -10.91 0.21 9.57
C ARG A 152 -11.06 -0.89 8.53
N PRO A 153 -10.53 -2.11 8.78
CA PRO A 153 -10.57 -3.21 7.81
C PRO A 153 -11.99 -3.64 7.43
N GLU A 154 -12.97 -3.48 8.32
CA GLU A 154 -14.39 -3.78 8.08
C GLU A 154 -15.02 -2.92 6.98
N ILE A 155 -14.56 -1.67 6.79
CA ILE A 155 -15.00 -0.80 5.70
C ILE A 155 -14.52 -1.34 4.35
N LEU A 156 -13.27 -1.78 4.28
CA LEU A 156 -12.73 -2.39 3.07
C LEU A 156 -13.39 -3.75 2.78
N ALA A 157 -13.69 -4.53 3.82
CA ALA A 157 -14.42 -5.78 3.66
C ALA A 157 -15.81 -5.55 3.06
N ASP A 158 -16.56 -4.57 3.57
CA ASP A 158 -17.86 -4.18 3.01
C ASP A 158 -17.73 -3.68 1.56
N ALA A 159 -16.73 -2.86 1.26
CA ALA A 159 -16.46 -2.39 -0.09
C ALA A 159 -16.30 -3.56 -1.09
N LEU A 160 -15.58 -4.62 -0.70
CA LEU A 160 -15.37 -5.81 -1.52
C LEU A 160 -16.65 -6.63 -1.75
N THR A 161 -17.68 -6.49 -0.92
CA THR A 161 -19.01 -7.10 -1.16
C THR A 161 -19.85 -6.29 -2.16
N ARG A 162 -19.61 -4.97 -2.24
CA ARG A 162 -20.43 -4.02 -3.02
C ARG A 162 -19.89 -3.79 -4.43
N TYR A 163 -18.59 -3.98 -4.64
CA TYR A 163 -17.96 -3.84 -5.95
C TYR A 163 -16.79 -4.83 -6.09
N ARG A 164 -16.58 -5.36 -7.29
CA ARG A 164 -15.51 -6.27 -7.61
C ARG A 164 -14.20 -5.49 -7.87
N PHE A 165 -13.55 -5.06 -6.81
CA PHE A 165 -12.20 -4.48 -6.90
C PHE A 165 -11.18 -5.54 -7.32
N ASP A 166 -10.22 -5.15 -8.17
CA ASP A 166 -9.13 -6.03 -8.60
C ASP A 166 -8.10 -6.21 -7.47
N THR A 167 -7.92 -5.18 -6.63
CA THR A 167 -6.97 -5.20 -5.50
C THR A 167 -7.52 -4.49 -4.27
N VAL A 168 -7.03 -4.88 -3.09
CA VAL A 168 -7.17 -4.15 -1.83
C VAL A 168 -5.80 -3.94 -1.21
N LEU A 169 -5.46 -2.67 -0.93
CA LEU A 169 -4.24 -2.28 -0.22
C LEU A 169 -4.60 -1.84 1.19
N CYS A 170 -4.08 -2.51 2.19
CA CYS A 170 -4.36 -2.21 3.59
C CYS A 170 -3.14 -2.40 4.49
N ALA A 171 -3.20 -1.80 5.67
CA ALA A 171 -2.21 -2.03 6.71
C ALA A 171 -2.33 -3.49 7.21
N LEU A 172 -1.24 -4.26 7.11
CA LEU A 172 -1.18 -5.70 7.40
C LEU A 172 0.14 -6.06 8.09
N GLY A 173 0.62 -5.20 8.99
CA GLY A 173 1.75 -5.49 9.87
C GLY A 173 1.27 -6.16 11.17
N MET A 174 2.22 -6.59 12.00
CA MET A 174 1.93 -7.17 13.32
C MET A 174 1.18 -6.17 14.23
N ALA A 175 1.46 -4.86 14.14
CA ALA A 175 0.74 -3.86 14.91
C ALA A 175 -0.75 -3.79 14.50
N ASP A 176 -1.03 -3.91 13.21
CA ASP A 176 -2.40 -3.90 12.68
C ASP A 176 -3.19 -5.12 13.14
N HIS A 177 -2.55 -6.29 13.16
CA HIS A 177 -3.13 -7.52 13.73
C HIS A 177 -3.54 -7.31 15.20
N LEU A 178 -2.65 -6.72 16.00
CA LEU A 178 -2.88 -6.54 17.44
C LEU A 178 -3.90 -5.45 17.77
N VAL A 179 -4.23 -4.54 16.83
CA VAL A 179 -5.11 -3.40 17.07
C VAL A 179 -6.45 -3.53 16.34
N SER A 180 -6.44 -3.77 15.04
CA SER A 180 -7.65 -3.77 14.19
C SER A 180 -7.95 -5.12 13.54
N ALA A 181 -7.06 -6.10 13.69
CA ALA A 181 -7.18 -7.48 13.21
C ALA A 181 -7.67 -7.60 11.74
N PRO A 182 -7.00 -6.96 10.77
CA PRO A 182 -7.41 -6.99 9.36
C PRO A 182 -7.35 -8.40 8.76
N ASP A 183 -6.50 -9.26 9.29
CA ASP A 183 -6.42 -10.67 8.93
C ASP A 183 -7.70 -11.45 9.27
N ILE A 184 -8.46 -11.02 10.30
CA ILE A 184 -9.73 -11.61 10.69
C ILE A 184 -10.90 -10.95 9.94
N PHE A 185 -10.92 -9.62 9.84
CA PHE A 185 -12.08 -8.90 9.33
C PHE A 185 -12.07 -8.66 7.82
N LEU A 186 -10.89 -8.57 7.18
CA LEU A 186 -10.75 -8.23 5.76
C LEU A 186 -10.29 -9.41 4.89
N LEU A 187 -9.25 -10.16 5.31
CA LEU A 187 -8.65 -11.17 4.44
C LEU A 187 -9.61 -12.27 3.98
N PRO A 188 -10.55 -12.79 4.81
CA PRO A 188 -11.53 -13.75 4.33
C PRO A 188 -12.37 -13.21 3.15
N GLN A 189 -12.82 -11.96 3.23
CA GLN A 189 -13.59 -11.32 2.18
C GLN A 189 -12.74 -11.04 0.93
N ALA A 190 -11.47 -10.66 1.10
CA ALA A 190 -10.56 -10.45 -0.02
C ALA A 190 -10.26 -11.76 -0.78
N ILE A 191 -10.13 -12.87 -0.08
CA ILE A 191 -9.95 -14.20 -0.67
C ILE A 191 -11.22 -14.63 -1.42
N GLU A 192 -12.40 -14.45 -0.83
CA GLU A 192 -13.69 -14.80 -1.45
C GLU A 192 -13.93 -14.00 -2.74
N SER A 193 -13.68 -12.69 -2.71
CA SER A 193 -13.81 -11.80 -3.88
C SER A 193 -12.68 -11.99 -4.90
N LYS A 194 -11.62 -12.73 -4.55
CA LYS A 194 -10.39 -12.91 -5.34
C LYS A 194 -9.64 -11.61 -5.64
N ALA A 195 -9.79 -10.61 -4.80
CA ALA A 195 -9.00 -9.37 -4.88
C ALA A 195 -7.53 -9.64 -4.53
N GLY A 196 -6.61 -9.03 -5.25
CA GLY A 196 -5.18 -9.06 -4.91
C GLY A 196 -4.90 -8.28 -3.64
N VAL A 197 -4.42 -8.94 -2.60
CA VAL A 197 -4.12 -8.29 -1.33
C VAL A 197 -2.71 -7.73 -1.33
N ILE A 198 -2.60 -6.43 -1.07
CA ILE A 198 -1.34 -5.70 -1.00
C ILE A 198 -1.16 -5.21 0.44
N ALA A 199 -0.10 -5.68 1.11
CA ALA A 199 0.21 -5.28 2.47
C ALA A 199 1.02 -3.99 2.52
N MET A 200 0.61 -3.02 3.35
CA MET A 200 1.40 -1.84 3.66
C MET A 200 1.65 -1.72 5.17
N LYS A 201 2.47 -0.74 5.59
CA LYS A 201 2.83 -0.49 7.00
C LYS A 201 3.56 -1.65 7.69
N VAL A 202 3.99 -2.62 6.93
CA VAL A 202 4.56 -3.90 7.37
C VAL A 202 5.78 -3.78 8.30
N LEU A 203 6.50 -2.67 8.25
CA LEU A 203 7.66 -2.36 9.11
C LEU A 203 7.36 -1.31 10.18
N GLY A 204 6.07 -0.95 10.41
CA GLY A 204 5.71 0.06 11.40
C GLY A 204 6.43 1.40 11.19
N HIS A 205 6.50 1.92 9.96
CA HIS A 205 7.31 3.11 9.59
C HIS A 205 8.81 3.00 9.91
N GLY A 206 9.33 1.78 10.04
CA GLY A 206 10.73 1.53 10.41
C GLY A 206 10.96 1.41 11.92
N HIS A 207 9.91 1.45 12.73
CA HIS A 207 10.01 1.29 14.18
C HIS A 207 10.15 -0.17 14.64
N PHE A 208 9.77 -1.15 13.80
CA PHE A 208 9.90 -2.54 14.18
C PHE A 208 11.37 -2.96 14.17
N PRO A 209 11.87 -3.54 15.28
CA PRO A 209 13.30 -3.80 15.43
C PRO A 209 13.82 -4.95 14.55
N ASP A 210 12.94 -5.84 14.10
CA ASP A 210 13.25 -6.99 13.26
C ASP A 210 12.47 -6.95 11.94
N ALA A 211 13.07 -6.31 10.94
CA ALA A 211 12.45 -6.15 9.61
C ALA A 211 12.22 -7.50 8.92
N GLU A 212 13.06 -8.51 9.16
CA GLU A 212 12.88 -9.85 8.57
C GLU A 212 11.63 -10.51 9.13
N LEU A 213 11.46 -10.58 10.45
CA LEU A 213 10.27 -11.14 11.05
C LEU A 213 9.01 -10.40 10.64
N ALA A 214 9.04 -9.07 10.63
CA ALA A 214 7.92 -8.23 10.27
C ALA A 214 7.47 -8.46 8.81
N LEU A 215 8.40 -8.53 7.87
CA LEU A 215 8.09 -8.84 6.47
C LEU A 215 7.59 -10.25 6.28
N ARG A 216 8.22 -11.23 6.92
CA ARG A 216 7.82 -12.64 6.84
C ARG A 216 6.43 -12.84 7.42
N TYR A 217 6.07 -12.14 8.50
CA TYR A 217 4.72 -12.14 9.04
C TYR A 217 3.70 -11.69 7.98
N SER A 218 3.85 -10.48 7.48
CA SER A 218 2.89 -9.90 6.53
C SER A 218 2.78 -10.71 5.23
N LEU A 219 3.91 -11.20 4.69
CA LEU A 219 3.94 -12.06 3.51
C LEU A 219 3.38 -13.47 3.78
N GLY A 220 3.34 -13.91 5.05
CA GLY A 220 2.78 -15.19 5.47
C GLY A 220 1.26 -15.20 5.62
N LEU A 221 0.63 -14.03 5.69
CA LEU A 221 -0.81 -13.94 5.84
C LEU A 221 -1.55 -14.50 4.60
N PRO A 222 -2.69 -15.21 4.81
CA PRO A 222 -3.45 -15.81 3.72
C PRO A 222 -3.90 -14.78 2.69
N GLY A 223 -3.70 -15.09 1.41
CA GLY A 223 -4.14 -14.24 0.29
C GLY A 223 -3.24 -13.05 -0.02
N VAL A 224 -2.25 -12.72 0.79
CA VAL A 224 -1.31 -11.61 0.51
C VAL A 224 -0.48 -11.92 -0.73
N SER A 225 -0.58 -11.04 -1.73
CA SER A 225 0.17 -11.13 -2.99
C SER A 225 1.57 -10.54 -2.86
N LEU A 226 1.68 -9.35 -2.27
CA LEU A 226 2.95 -8.65 -2.04
C LEU A 226 2.84 -7.69 -0.85
N ALA A 227 4.00 -7.25 -0.37
CA ALA A 227 4.13 -6.16 0.59
C ALA A 227 4.81 -4.96 -0.06
N ILE A 228 4.22 -3.75 0.04
CA ILE A 228 4.89 -2.51 -0.36
C ILE A 228 5.73 -1.96 0.78
N VAL A 229 6.98 -1.67 0.50
CA VAL A 229 7.96 -1.14 1.47
C VAL A 229 8.50 0.19 0.97
N GLY A 230 8.47 1.20 1.85
CA GLY A 230 9.14 2.48 1.59
C GLY A 230 10.64 2.35 1.83
N MET A 231 11.44 2.77 0.85
CA MET A 231 12.90 2.74 0.93
C MET A 231 13.45 4.08 0.39
N ALA A 232 14.51 4.60 1.01
CA ALA A 232 15.11 5.88 0.67
C ALA A 232 16.58 5.76 0.22
N SER A 233 17.15 4.55 0.24
CA SER A 233 18.53 4.30 -0.16
C SER A 233 18.71 2.95 -0.86
N PRO A 234 19.75 2.79 -1.72
CA PRO A 234 20.10 1.51 -2.31
C PRO A 234 20.42 0.43 -1.27
N GLN A 235 20.94 0.80 -0.11
CA GLN A 235 21.27 -0.12 0.98
C GLN A 235 19.99 -0.73 1.58
N GLU A 236 18.96 0.08 1.80
CA GLU A 236 17.65 -0.41 2.24
C GLU A 236 17.02 -1.35 1.19
N ILE A 237 17.14 -1.00 -0.10
CA ILE A 237 16.67 -1.85 -1.20
C ILE A 237 17.37 -3.21 -1.16
N ASP A 238 18.70 -3.24 -1.01
CA ASP A 238 19.47 -4.48 -0.93
C ASP A 238 19.06 -5.33 0.26
N GLN A 239 18.84 -4.72 1.43
CA GLN A 239 18.38 -5.42 2.63
C GLN A 239 17.01 -6.07 2.43
N ILE A 240 16.03 -5.33 1.92
CA ILE A 240 14.66 -5.82 1.72
C ILE A 240 14.61 -6.91 0.64
N VAL A 241 15.36 -6.76 -0.44
CA VAL A 241 15.49 -7.79 -1.49
C VAL A 241 16.12 -9.06 -0.93
N SER A 242 17.13 -8.95 -0.07
CA SER A 242 17.76 -10.11 0.56
C SER A 242 16.78 -10.90 1.44
N ILE A 243 15.95 -10.21 2.22
CA ILE A 243 14.89 -10.83 3.03
C ILE A 243 13.87 -11.54 2.13
N ALA A 244 13.42 -10.90 1.06
CA ALA A 244 12.45 -11.48 0.15
C ALA A 244 13.00 -12.71 -0.61
N ALA A 245 14.26 -12.69 -0.99
CA ALA A 245 14.91 -13.80 -1.70
C ALA A 245 15.00 -15.07 -0.85
N THR A 246 15.08 -14.92 0.48
CA THR A 246 15.16 -16.03 1.44
C THR A 246 13.84 -16.26 2.19
N TYR A 247 12.73 -15.75 1.65
CA TYR A 247 11.43 -15.82 2.30
C TYR A 247 11.05 -17.28 2.66
N ARG A 248 10.65 -17.44 3.90
CA ARG A 248 9.92 -18.60 4.42
C ARG A 248 8.84 -18.15 5.40
N PRO A 249 7.76 -18.91 5.60
CA PRO A 249 6.77 -18.60 6.64
C PRO A 249 7.42 -18.49 8.02
N LEU A 250 6.81 -17.73 8.93
CA LEU A 250 7.22 -17.69 10.33
C LEU A 250 6.90 -19.03 11.01
N GLU A 251 7.74 -19.40 11.96
CA GLU A 251 7.43 -20.43 12.95
C GLU A 251 6.74 -19.79 14.16
N GLU A 252 5.97 -20.57 14.92
CA GLU A 252 5.20 -20.07 16.07
C GLU A 252 6.04 -19.27 17.08
N HIS A 253 7.26 -19.74 17.37
CA HIS A 253 8.16 -19.05 18.29
C HIS A 253 8.71 -17.71 17.72
N GLU A 254 8.85 -17.61 16.39
CA GLU A 254 9.29 -16.38 15.72
C GLU A 254 8.15 -15.33 15.74
N GLU A 255 6.91 -15.78 15.56
CA GLU A 255 5.73 -14.92 15.64
C GLU A 255 5.54 -14.41 17.09
N ALA A 256 5.65 -15.29 18.10
CA ALA A 256 5.61 -14.89 19.50
C ALA A 256 6.69 -13.82 19.82
N ARG A 257 7.91 -14.00 19.31
CA ARG A 257 8.99 -13.01 19.47
C ARG A 257 8.63 -11.66 18.82
N LEU A 258 8.02 -11.67 17.63
CA LEU A 258 7.60 -10.45 16.97
C LEU A 258 6.50 -9.72 17.76
N ILE A 259 5.54 -10.46 18.33
CA ILE A 259 4.49 -9.89 19.20
C ILE A 259 5.11 -9.22 20.43
N GLU A 260 6.07 -9.90 21.10
CA GLU A 260 6.79 -9.34 22.26
C GLU A 260 7.52 -8.03 21.92
N GLN A 261 8.08 -7.93 20.72
CA GLN A 261 8.78 -6.73 20.26
C GLN A 261 7.83 -5.57 19.90
N VAL A 262 6.68 -5.88 19.29
CA VAL A 262 5.77 -4.86 18.72
C VAL A 262 4.78 -4.33 19.75
N ARG A 263 4.29 -5.16 20.69
CA ARG A 263 3.31 -4.76 21.70
C ARG A 263 3.73 -3.52 22.52
N PRO A 264 4.96 -3.43 23.07
CA PRO A 264 5.41 -2.24 23.80
C PRO A 264 5.43 -0.97 22.93
N LEU A 265 5.71 -1.11 21.62
CA LEU A 265 5.72 0.03 20.70
C LEU A 265 4.31 0.59 20.49
N ILE A 266 3.30 -0.27 20.37
CA ILE A 266 1.89 0.14 20.27
C ILE A 266 1.46 0.87 21.54
N GLU A 267 1.80 0.35 22.71
CA GLU A 267 1.46 0.95 24.01
C GLU A 267 2.10 2.32 24.18
N GLN A 268 3.37 2.48 23.80
CA GLN A 268 4.10 3.76 23.82
C GLN A 268 3.48 4.75 22.83
N ASP A 269 3.18 4.30 21.62
CA ASP A 269 2.60 5.15 20.58
C ASP A 269 1.19 5.62 20.95
N ALA A 270 0.36 4.77 21.55
CA ALA A 270 -0.96 5.15 22.04
C ALA A 270 -0.88 6.28 23.09
N GLN A 271 0.12 6.25 23.99
CA GLN A 271 0.37 7.32 24.94
C GLN A 271 0.90 8.61 24.29
N ALA A 272 1.75 8.47 23.28
CA ALA A 272 2.27 9.58 22.49
C ALA A 272 1.17 10.22 21.63
N SER A 273 0.30 9.42 21.03
CA SER A 273 -0.84 9.87 20.20
C SER A 273 -1.82 10.73 20.98
N GLN A 274 -2.07 10.44 22.26
CA GLN A 274 -2.87 11.31 23.13
C GLN A 274 -2.29 12.72 23.29
N LYS A 275 -0.98 12.89 23.03
CA LYS A 275 -0.26 14.16 23.05
C LYS A 275 -0.01 14.74 21.66
N GLY A 276 -0.56 14.11 20.60
CA GLY A 276 -0.34 14.51 19.21
C GLY A 276 1.09 14.17 18.69
N GLN A 277 1.77 13.19 19.28
CA GLN A 277 3.17 12.82 18.98
C GLN A 277 3.33 11.34 18.57
N GLY A 278 2.23 10.62 18.26
CA GLY A 278 2.29 9.23 17.82
C GLY A 278 2.81 9.11 16.38
N ASP A 279 3.68 8.13 16.14
CA ASP A 279 4.26 7.84 14.83
C ASP A 279 3.52 6.70 14.10
N LEU A 280 2.80 5.85 14.86
CA LEU A 280 1.92 4.80 14.33
C LEU A 280 0.47 5.32 14.16
N PHE A 281 0.36 6.55 13.70
CA PHE A 281 -0.89 7.33 13.66
C PHE A 281 -2.04 6.61 12.95
N TRP A 282 -1.75 5.80 11.93
CA TRP A 282 -2.77 5.04 11.20
C TRP A 282 -3.49 3.98 12.05
N LEU A 283 -2.93 3.55 13.18
CA LEU A 283 -3.57 2.58 14.08
C LEU A 283 -4.73 3.21 14.87
N HIS A 284 -4.65 4.53 15.13
CA HIS A 284 -5.52 5.22 16.07
C HIS A 284 -6.31 6.37 15.43
N ASP A 285 -5.98 6.77 14.20
CA ASP A 285 -6.55 7.95 13.56
C ASP A 285 -7.16 7.60 12.20
N THR A 286 -8.48 7.77 12.08
CA THR A 286 -9.20 7.65 10.81
C THR A 286 -8.92 8.84 9.87
N THR A 287 -8.24 9.89 10.37
CA THR A 287 -7.91 11.12 9.64
C THR A 287 -6.51 11.11 9.04
N VAL A 288 -5.96 9.94 8.76
CA VAL A 288 -4.58 9.69 8.32
C VAL A 288 -4.07 10.65 7.23
N MET A 289 -4.94 11.19 6.39
CA MET A 289 -4.56 12.06 5.28
C MET A 289 -4.88 13.55 5.52
N GLY A 290 -5.27 13.93 6.73
CA GLY A 290 -5.49 15.34 7.11
C GLY A 290 -6.77 15.99 6.57
N TRP A 291 -7.55 15.30 5.74
CA TRP A 291 -8.79 15.81 5.14
C TRP A 291 -10.05 15.07 5.61
N GLN A 292 -9.91 14.12 6.52
CA GLN A 292 -11.01 13.39 7.16
C GLN A 292 -11.29 13.90 8.58
N LYS A 293 -12.55 13.86 9.01
CA LYS A 293 -12.95 14.30 10.37
C LYS A 293 -12.68 13.19 11.41
N LYS A 294 -12.28 13.62 12.62
CA LYS A 294 -11.85 12.76 13.75
C LYS A 294 -12.99 12.05 14.53
N ASP A 295 -14.16 11.83 13.96
CA ASP A 295 -15.38 11.59 14.75
C ASP A 295 -15.76 10.11 14.92
N GLU A 296 -15.05 9.16 14.32
CA GLU A 296 -15.38 7.74 14.47
C GLU A 296 -14.32 7.00 15.31
N PRO A 297 -14.72 6.33 16.40
CA PRO A 297 -13.78 5.56 17.20
C PRO A 297 -13.24 4.35 16.43
N VAL A 298 -11.94 4.10 16.53
CA VAL A 298 -11.33 2.87 16.06
C VAL A 298 -11.74 1.73 16.99
N LEU A 299 -12.24 0.64 16.42
CA LEU A 299 -12.53 -0.57 17.19
C LEU A 299 -11.19 -1.22 17.58
N VAL A 300 -10.95 -1.31 18.89
CA VAL A 300 -9.82 -2.07 19.42
C VAL A 300 -10.28 -3.52 19.58
N ALA A 301 -9.63 -4.43 18.84
CA ALA A 301 -9.82 -5.86 19.09
C ALA A 301 -9.07 -6.25 20.37
N TYR A 302 -9.77 -6.81 21.34
CA TYR A 302 -9.21 -7.37 22.59
C TYR A 302 -8.88 -8.84 22.42
#